data_be4f3fa2dd00e0113f1cab82921261a0
#
_entry.id   be4f3fa2dd00e0113f1cab82921261a0
#
_cell.length_a   1.000
_cell.length_b   1.000
_cell.length_c   1.000
_cell.angle_alpha   90.00
_cell.angle_beta   90.00
_cell.angle_gamma   90.00
#
_symmetry.space_group_name_H-M   'P 1'
#
loop_
_entity.id
_entity.type
_entity.pdbx_description
1 polymer ?
#
loop_
_entity_poly.entity_id
_entity_poly.type
_entity_poly.pdbx_seq_one_letter_code
_entity_poly.pdbx_strand_id
1 'polypeptide(L)'
;MAKRIVAIYDRGIDKNLMQGFDVLEKYGYELTLVEKTVNEDELAYQNSMLSVEVNGPDGTPINEEVFQYLDDVEIIITHFAPVSRRMIEAAKNLKIIATLRTGMENINMEAAKERGIKVINAPGRAAVAVADFTVAAMLCEIRNIARTDEDIKTGGWTKKYPNRTYSDNMCNLKVGLVGFGDIGRKIATRLKGFGTTILAYDPYCTKESIEAFGCVPVSLDELLEQADFVSLHVRLSPQTQNMFGAAEFAKMKPTAIFVNAARAGLVDEAAMIDALEQKKIGGAVLDVFREEPLPVDHPLRKLKNVTLSAHLAGTDIGTFSGSIKIVADNLEQYFSGGELKNVVNH
;
A
#
# COMPACT_ATOMS: atom_id res chain seq x y z
N MET A 1 26.17 29.21 7.97
CA MET A 1 25.56 28.82 6.71
C MET A 1 24.19 28.28 7.02
N ALA A 2 23.19 28.54 6.18
CA ALA A 2 21.87 27.93 6.32
C ALA A 2 22.00 26.41 6.19
N LYS A 3 21.25 25.65 6.98
CA LYS A 3 21.20 24.19 6.86
C LYS A 3 20.30 23.87 5.67
N ARG A 4 20.66 22.87 4.87
CA ARG A 4 19.90 22.55 3.66
C ARG A 4 19.10 21.26 3.81
N ILE A 5 17.87 21.31 3.30
CA ILE A 5 17.04 20.16 2.98
C ILE A 5 16.99 20.02 1.46
N VAL A 6 17.34 18.84 0.95
CA VAL A 6 17.08 18.49 -0.45
C VAL A 6 15.87 17.56 -0.49
N ALA A 7 14.78 18.00 -1.12
CA ALA A 7 13.60 17.20 -1.34
C ALA A 7 13.45 16.85 -2.82
N ILE A 8 13.47 15.55 -3.12
CA ILE A 8 13.44 15.03 -4.49
C ILE A 8 12.00 14.64 -4.81
N TYR A 9 11.35 15.45 -5.68
CA TYR A 9 9.99 15.23 -6.13
C TYR A 9 9.92 14.37 -7.39
N ASP A 10 8.76 13.76 -7.61
CA ASP A 10 8.44 12.94 -8.79
C ASP A 10 6.98 13.16 -9.21
N ARG A 11 6.50 12.40 -10.21
CA ARG A 11 5.11 12.53 -10.69
C ARG A 11 4.05 12.21 -9.65
N GLY A 12 4.35 11.33 -8.69
CA GLY A 12 3.41 10.97 -7.60
C GLY A 12 3.33 12.05 -6.52
N ILE A 13 4.47 12.64 -6.18
CA ILE A 13 4.56 13.76 -5.22
C ILE A 13 5.28 14.90 -5.91
N ASP A 14 4.49 15.80 -6.48
CA ASP A 14 4.97 16.91 -7.28
C ASP A 14 5.63 18.02 -6.42
N LYS A 15 6.18 19.01 -7.14
CA LYS A 15 6.84 20.17 -6.53
C LYS A 15 5.93 20.94 -5.54
N ASN A 16 4.63 21.05 -5.84
CA ASN A 16 3.71 21.81 -4.98
C ASN A 16 3.44 21.07 -3.67
N LEU A 17 3.29 19.74 -3.72
CA LEU A 17 3.14 18.93 -2.51
C LEU A 17 4.41 18.99 -1.65
N MET A 18 5.60 18.95 -2.25
CA MET A 18 6.87 19.05 -1.52
C MET A 18 7.05 20.39 -0.79
N GLN A 19 6.42 21.46 -1.22
CA GLN A 19 6.38 22.74 -0.48
C GLN A 19 5.78 22.60 0.93
N GLY A 20 5.08 21.51 1.23
CA GLY A 20 4.65 21.21 2.60
C GLY A 20 5.81 21.13 3.62
N PHE A 21 7.06 21.05 3.16
CA PHE A 21 8.25 21.10 4.01
C PHE A 21 8.77 22.53 4.26
N ASP A 22 8.21 23.59 3.66
CA ASP A 22 8.56 24.99 3.94
C ASP A 22 8.38 25.33 5.42
N VAL A 23 7.51 24.61 6.12
CA VAL A 23 7.32 24.69 7.57
C VAL A 23 8.62 24.51 8.36
N LEU A 24 9.64 23.87 7.79
CA LEU A 24 10.94 23.65 8.42
C LEU A 24 11.90 24.85 8.31
N GLU A 25 11.58 25.87 7.52
CA GLU A 25 12.36 27.11 7.40
C GLU A 25 12.49 27.84 8.75
N LYS A 26 11.46 27.78 9.59
CA LYS A 26 11.49 28.38 10.95
C LYS A 26 12.57 27.79 11.86
N TYR A 27 13.13 26.62 11.50
CA TYR A 27 14.25 25.98 12.22
C TYR A 27 15.61 26.26 11.56
N GLY A 28 15.66 27.20 10.59
CA GLY A 28 16.87 27.62 9.91
C GLY A 28 17.28 26.71 8.75
N TYR A 29 16.37 25.92 8.22
CA TYR A 29 16.58 25.10 7.02
C TYR A 29 16.14 25.84 5.75
N GLU A 30 16.91 25.69 4.68
CA GLU A 30 16.55 26.10 3.33
C GLU A 30 16.12 24.89 2.53
N LEU A 31 14.90 24.90 1.95
CA LEU A 31 14.36 23.84 1.14
C LEU A 31 14.79 23.97 -0.32
N THR A 32 15.50 22.99 -0.83
CA THR A 32 15.85 22.85 -2.25
C THR A 32 15.07 21.73 -2.87
N LEU A 33 14.29 22.00 -3.92
CA LEU A 33 13.48 21.02 -4.64
C LEU A 33 14.19 20.58 -5.91
N VAL A 34 14.40 19.26 -6.05
CA VAL A 34 15.05 18.65 -7.21
C VAL A 34 14.10 17.64 -7.84
N GLU A 35 13.98 17.65 -9.17
CA GLU A 35 13.17 16.66 -9.89
C GLU A 35 13.90 15.33 -9.97
N LYS A 36 13.18 14.23 -9.74
CA LYS A 36 13.76 12.87 -9.84
C LYS A 36 14.33 12.59 -11.23
N THR A 37 13.53 12.88 -12.25
CA THR A 37 13.89 12.65 -13.67
C THR A 37 13.22 13.71 -14.53
N VAL A 38 14.00 14.42 -15.34
CA VAL A 38 13.48 15.49 -16.21
C VAL A 38 12.69 14.87 -17.37
N ASN A 39 11.45 15.34 -17.61
CA ASN A 39 10.57 14.93 -18.71
C ASN A 39 10.23 13.42 -18.75
N GLU A 40 10.07 12.78 -17.61
CA GLU A 40 9.65 11.38 -17.48
C GLU A 40 8.18 11.22 -17.92
N ASP A 41 7.88 10.36 -18.90
CA ASP A 41 6.52 9.98 -19.25
C ASP A 41 5.95 8.95 -18.24
N GLU A 42 4.65 8.62 -18.36
CA GLU A 42 3.98 7.72 -17.42
C GLU A 42 4.62 6.31 -17.39
N LEU A 43 4.97 5.78 -18.57
CA LEU A 43 5.57 4.44 -18.66
C LEU A 43 6.99 4.43 -18.09
N ALA A 44 7.78 5.46 -18.38
CA ALA A 44 9.12 5.64 -17.82
C ALA A 44 9.06 5.76 -16.29
N TYR A 45 8.08 6.50 -15.76
CA TYR A 45 7.86 6.62 -14.32
C TYR A 45 7.55 5.27 -13.67
N GLN A 46 6.61 4.49 -14.23
CA GLN A 46 6.28 3.15 -13.74
C GLN A 46 7.49 2.21 -13.79
N ASN A 47 8.24 2.22 -14.88
CA ASN A 47 9.45 1.42 -15.03
C ASN A 47 10.54 1.83 -14.02
N SER A 48 10.67 3.10 -13.72
CA SER A 48 11.64 3.59 -12.73
C SER A 48 11.27 3.19 -11.29
N MET A 49 9.97 3.13 -10.97
CA MET A 49 9.50 2.58 -9.68
C MET A 49 9.83 1.10 -9.55
N LEU A 50 9.57 0.30 -10.60
CA LEU A 50 9.91 -1.11 -10.65
C LEU A 50 11.44 -1.32 -10.54
N SER A 51 12.24 -0.48 -11.22
CA SER A 51 13.69 -0.54 -11.12
C SER A 51 14.18 -0.37 -9.68
N VAL A 52 13.62 0.56 -8.92
CA VAL A 52 13.97 0.74 -7.51
C VAL A 52 13.68 -0.51 -6.69
N GLU A 53 12.55 -1.18 -6.94
CA GLU A 53 12.16 -2.38 -6.20
C GLU A 53 13.02 -3.61 -6.55
N VAL A 54 13.45 -3.72 -7.82
CA VAL A 54 14.21 -4.87 -8.31
C VAL A 54 15.72 -4.67 -8.19
N ASN A 55 16.22 -3.50 -8.57
CA ASN A 55 17.67 -3.21 -8.67
C ASN A 55 18.21 -2.43 -7.46
N GLY A 56 17.32 -1.98 -6.58
CA GLY A 56 17.67 -1.16 -5.43
C GLY A 56 18.19 0.24 -5.78
N PRO A 57 18.65 1.00 -4.76
CA PRO A 57 19.02 2.40 -4.93
C PRO A 57 20.31 2.60 -5.75
N ASP A 58 21.22 1.64 -5.76
CA ASP A 58 22.50 1.76 -6.49
C ASP A 58 22.38 1.30 -7.94
N GLY A 59 21.39 0.48 -8.27
CA GLY A 59 21.12 0.01 -9.64
C GLY A 59 20.10 0.87 -10.40
N THR A 60 19.54 1.90 -9.78
CA THR A 60 18.54 2.78 -10.40
C THR A 60 19.17 4.13 -10.77
N PRO A 61 18.92 4.67 -11.98
CA PRO A 61 19.43 5.97 -12.39
C PRO A 61 19.00 7.12 -11.45
N ILE A 62 19.89 8.08 -11.27
CA ILE A 62 19.72 9.27 -10.42
C ILE A 62 19.80 10.51 -11.31
N ASN A 63 19.00 11.54 -11.03
CA ASN A 63 19.22 12.86 -11.59
C ASN A 63 20.54 13.43 -11.05
N GLU A 64 21.54 13.58 -11.91
CA GLU A 64 22.87 14.10 -11.53
C GLU A 64 22.84 15.53 -10.99
N GLU A 65 21.79 16.31 -11.27
CA GLU A 65 21.62 17.65 -10.72
C GLU A 65 21.61 17.67 -9.20
N VAL A 66 21.14 16.61 -8.54
CA VAL A 66 21.07 16.51 -7.08
C VAL A 66 22.44 16.71 -6.44
N PHE A 67 23.52 16.27 -7.10
CA PHE A 67 24.88 16.33 -6.55
C PHE A 67 25.39 17.76 -6.36
N GLN A 68 24.82 18.75 -7.03
CA GLN A 68 25.18 20.17 -6.86
C GLN A 68 24.77 20.71 -5.48
N TYR A 69 23.86 20.04 -4.79
CA TYR A 69 23.29 20.49 -3.52
C TYR A 69 23.71 19.64 -2.32
N LEU A 70 24.60 18.63 -2.51
CA LEU A 70 24.93 17.66 -1.45
C LEU A 70 26.01 18.15 -0.47
N ASP A 71 26.79 19.18 -0.78
CA ASP A 71 27.91 19.63 0.05
C ASP A 71 27.47 20.11 1.44
N ASP A 72 26.33 20.81 1.53
CA ASP A 72 25.78 21.40 2.75
C ASP A 72 24.45 20.77 3.23
N VAL A 73 24.02 19.67 2.61
CA VAL A 73 22.76 19.00 2.93
C VAL A 73 22.83 18.29 4.29
N GLU A 74 21.85 18.55 5.13
CA GLU A 74 21.65 17.81 6.39
C GLU A 74 20.51 16.81 6.31
N ILE A 75 19.52 17.03 5.42
CA ILE A 75 18.33 16.18 5.27
C ILE A 75 18.06 15.93 3.79
N ILE A 76 17.90 14.67 3.42
CA ILE A 76 17.35 14.27 2.12
C ILE A 76 15.93 13.73 2.32
N ILE A 77 14.96 14.27 1.57
CA ILE A 77 13.59 13.79 1.54
C ILE A 77 13.31 13.23 0.15
N THR A 78 12.75 12.04 0.07
CA THR A 78 12.51 11.36 -1.20
C THR A 78 11.19 10.58 -1.18
N HIS A 79 10.58 10.40 -2.35
CA HIS A 79 9.46 9.47 -2.55
C HIS A 79 9.95 8.18 -3.22
N PHE A 80 10.15 8.19 -4.55
CA PHE A 80 10.70 7.06 -5.29
C PHE A 80 12.13 7.30 -5.81
N ALA A 81 12.66 8.52 -5.68
CA ALA A 81 14.03 8.76 -6.10
C ALA A 81 15.00 7.94 -5.24
N PRO A 82 15.99 7.26 -5.85
CA PRO A 82 16.96 6.48 -5.12
C PRO A 82 17.92 7.38 -4.33
N VAL A 83 18.23 6.98 -3.09
CA VAL A 83 19.30 7.55 -2.28
C VAL A 83 20.42 6.51 -2.22
N SER A 84 21.28 6.55 -3.23
CA SER A 84 22.36 5.58 -3.42
C SER A 84 23.52 5.78 -2.44
N ARG A 85 24.42 4.78 -2.35
CA ARG A 85 25.69 4.89 -1.62
C ARG A 85 26.49 6.11 -2.09
N ARG A 86 26.58 6.34 -3.40
CA ARG A 86 27.28 7.50 -4.00
C ARG A 86 26.72 8.84 -3.49
N MET A 87 25.39 8.98 -3.40
CA MET A 87 24.77 10.20 -2.83
C MET A 87 25.10 10.36 -1.35
N ILE A 88 24.98 9.28 -0.58
CA ILE A 88 25.25 9.29 0.85
C ILE A 88 26.70 9.67 1.11
N GLU A 89 27.66 9.14 0.35
CA GLU A 89 29.10 9.45 0.48
C GLU A 89 29.42 10.89 0.07
N ALA A 90 28.76 11.44 -0.93
CA ALA A 90 28.91 12.83 -1.36
C ALA A 90 28.36 13.81 -0.31
N ALA A 91 27.27 13.49 0.36
CA ALA A 91 26.56 14.33 1.31
C ALA A 91 27.22 14.31 2.71
N LYS A 92 28.35 14.99 2.89
CA LYS A 92 29.18 14.87 4.10
C LYS A 92 28.51 15.31 5.40
N ASN A 93 27.57 16.24 5.32
CA ASN A 93 26.84 16.80 6.47
C ASN A 93 25.50 16.10 6.72
N LEU A 94 25.13 15.06 5.93
CA LEU A 94 23.86 14.37 6.00
C LEU A 94 23.64 13.69 7.35
N LYS A 95 22.50 13.97 7.97
CA LYS A 95 22.08 13.47 9.29
C LYS A 95 20.82 12.61 9.22
N ILE A 96 19.91 12.97 8.32
CA ILE A 96 18.59 12.32 8.20
C ILE A 96 18.27 12.05 6.72
N ILE A 97 17.78 10.85 6.43
CA ILE A 97 17.11 10.52 5.18
C ILE A 97 15.65 10.21 5.52
N ALA A 98 14.71 10.91 4.87
CA ALA A 98 13.28 10.70 5.06
C ALA A 98 12.66 10.16 3.77
N THR A 99 12.09 8.96 3.80
CA THR A 99 11.27 8.47 2.69
C THR A 99 9.79 8.72 2.95
N LEU A 100 9.10 9.24 1.94
CA LEU A 100 7.65 9.45 1.94
C LEU A 100 6.87 8.15 1.68
N ARG A 101 7.55 7.00 1.76
CA ARG A 101 7.01 5.65 1.63
C ARG A 101 7.01 4.94 2.98
N THR A 102 6.37 3.79 3.03
CA THR A 102 6.51 2.85 4.15
C THR A 102 7.74 1.95 3.98
N GLY A 103 8.02 1.50 2.74
CA GLY A 103 9.20 0.74 2.37
C GLY A 103 10.43 1.64 2.16
N MET A 104 11.62 1.06 2.23
CA MET A 104 12.92 1.74 2.12
C MET A 104 13.77 1.20 0.97
N GLU A 105 13.16 0.54 -0.01
CA GLU A 105 13.83 -0.12 -1.13
C GLU A 105 14.64 0.86 -1.98
N ASN A 106 14.27 2.14 -1.91
CA ASN A 106 14.96 3.25 -2.61
C ASN A 106 16.11 3.87 -1.81
N ILE A 107 16.48 3.35 -0.64
CA ILE A 107 17.56 3.90 0.19
C ILE A 107 18.64 2.84 0.43
N ASN A 108 19.92 3.19 0.24
CA ASN A 108 21.01 2.32 0.65
C ASN A 108 21.15 2.35 2.18
N MET A 109 20.44 1.41 2.83
CA MET A 109 20.37 1.32 4.29
C MET A 109 21.71 0.98 4.94
N GLU A 110 22.57 0.23 4.23
CA GLU A 110 23.90 -0.13 4.72
C GLU A 110 24.80 1.11 4.80
N ALA A 111 24.89 1.89 3.73
CA ALA A 111 25.67 3.13 3.70
C ALA A 111 25.14 4.17 4.72
N ALA A 112 23.82 4.26 4.90
CA ALA A 112 23.24 5.13 5.91
C ALA A 112 23.66 4.70 7.33
N LYS A 113 23.63 3.39 7.61
CA LYS A 113 24.04 2.82 8.90
C LYS A 113 25.54 3.03 9.18
N GLU A 114 26.40 2.76 8.19
CA GLU A 114 27.86 2.94 8.30
C GLU A 114 28.23 4.38 8.69
N ARG A 115 27.45 5.37 8.23
CA ARG A 115 27.64 6.78 8.52
C ARG A 115 26.85 7.32 9.71
N GLY A 116 26.08 6.48 10.40
CA GLY A 116 25.25 6.89 11.53
C GLY A 116 24.09 7.83 11.13
N ILE A 117 23.68 7.82 9.86
CA ILE A 117 22.59 8.63 9.34
C ILE A 117 21.26 7.97 9.72
N LYS A 118 20.36 8.73 10.33
CA LYS A 118 19.03 8.23 10.70
C LYS A 118 18.13 8.17 9.46
N VAL A 119 17.49 7.02 9.25
CA VAL A 119 16.50 6.85 8.19
C VAL A 119 15.12 6.81 8.82
N ILE A 120 14.21 7.68 8.36
CA ILE A 120 12.82 7.71 8.78
C ILE A 120 11.89 7.44 7.60
N ASN A 121 10.74 6.84 7.87
CA ASN A 121 9.72 6.54 6.87
C ASN A 121 8.35 7.14 7.25
N ALA A 122 7.37 7.00 6.35
CA ALA A 122 5.98 7.44 6.54
C ALA A 122 5.05 6.24 6.74
N PRO A 123 5.04 5.58 7.91
CA PRO A 123 4.20 4.42 8.15
C PRO A 123 2.71 4.81 8.17
N GLY A 124 1.87 3.93 7.63
CA GLY A 124 0.41 4.14 7.65
C GLY A 124 -0.11 5.20 6.66
N ARG A 125 0.75 5.83 5.84
CA ARG A 125 0.36 6.89 4.90
C ARG A 125 -0.82 6.52 4.01
N ALA A 126 -0.85 5.29 3.50
CA ALA A 126 -1.88 4.77 2.61
C ALA A 126 -3.04 4.06 3.34
N ALA A 127 -3.01 3.99 4.67
CA ALA A 127 -3.96 3.14 5.39
C ALA A 127 -5.42 3.62 5.26
N VAL A 128 -5.64 4.93 5.12
CA VAL A 128 -6.97 5.50 4.88
C VAL A 128 -7.44 5.13 3.48
N ALA A 129 -6.62 5.42 2.46
CA ALA A 129 -6.91 5.15 1.06
C ALA A 129 -7.20 3.66 0.81
N VAL A 130 -6.31 2.77 1.28
CA VAL A 130 -6.48 1.32 1.16
C VAL A 130 -7.76 0.85 1.84
N ALA A 131 -8.12 1.42 3.00
CA ALA A 131 -9.34 1.04 3.70
C ALA A 131 -10.59 1.50 2.94
N ASP A 132 -10.60 2.73 2.42
CA ASP A 132 -11.70 3.26 1.59
C ASP A 132 -11.86 2.43 0.32
N PHE A 133 -10.76 2.19 -0.38
CA PHE A 133 -10.72 1.38 -1.59
C PHE A 133 -11.25 -0.05 -1.34
N THR A 134 -10.77 -0.71 -0.30
CA THR A 134 -11.15 -2.10 0.01
C THR A 134 -12.66 -2.22 0.24
N VAL A 135 -13.26 -1.32 1.01
CA VAL A 135 -14.70 -1.32 1.25
C VAL A 135 -15.48 -1.00 -0.02
N ALA A 136 -15.03 -0.01 -0.81
CA ALA A 136 -15.62 0.33 -2.10
C ALA A 136 -15.56 -0.85 -3.07
N ALA A 137 -14.43 -1.57 -3.13
CA ALA A 137 -14.24 -2.72 -4.00
C ALA A 137 -15.10 -3.93 -3.58
N MET A 138 -15.30 -4.17 -2.27
CA MET A 138 -16.27 -5.15 -1.77
C MET A 138 -17.69 -4.80 -2.21
N LEU A 139 -18.10 -3.53 -2.08
CA LEU A 139 -19.40 -3.06 -2.54
C LEU A 139 -19.55 -3.16 -4.06
N CYS A 140 -18.51 -2.81 -4.80
CA CYS A 140 -18.46 -2.92 -6.25
C CYS A 140 -18.69 -4.36 -6.71
N GLU A 141 -18.03 -5.33 -6.07
CA GLU A 141 -18.14 -6.75 -6.36
C GLU A 141 -19.54 -7.28 -6.06
N ILE A 142 -20.04 -7.09 -4.83
CA ILE A 142 -21.32 -7.67 -4.41
C ILE A 142 -22.52 -7.03 -5.14
N ARG A 143 -22.40 -5.78 -5.55
CA ARG A 143 -23.45 -5.04 -6.28
C ARG A 143 -23.25 -5.05 -7.80
N ASN A 144 -22.21 -5.74 -8.31
CA ASN A 144 -21.87 -5.86 -9.73
C ASN A 144 -21.70 -4.51 -10.46
N ILE A 145 -21.17 -3.49 -9.79
CA ILE A 145 -21.08 -2.13 -10.35
C ILE A 145 -20.17 -2.12 -11.58
N ALA A 146 -18.94 -2.65 -11.45
CA ALA A 146 -17.97 -2.69 -12.56
C ALA A 146 -18.51 -3.53 -13.74
N ARG A 147 -19.09 -4.71 -13.47
CA ARG A 147 -19.66 -5.58 -14.52
C ARG A 147 -20.81 -4.92 -15.24
N THR A 148 -21.67 -4.20 -14.53
CA THR A 148 -22.80 -3.49 -15.14
C THR A 148 -22.33 -2.31 -15.96
N ASP A 149 -21.34 -1.57 -15.51
CA ASP A 149 -20.75 -0.45 -16.24
C ASP A 149 -20.14 -0.91 -17.57
N GLU A 150 -19.34 -1.98 -17.54
CA GLU A 150 -18.75 -2.60 -18.73
C GLU A 150 -19.82 -3.11 -19.70
N ASP A 151 -20.80 -3.86 -19.18
CA ASP A 151 -21.90 -4.43 -20.00
C ASP A 151 -22.68 -3.32 -20.74
N ILE A 152 -23.07 -2.25 -20.04
CA ILE A 152 -23.79 -1.13 -20.66
C ILE A 152 -22.94 -0.39 -21.69
N LYS A 153 -21.67 -0.13 -21.41
CA LYS A 153 -20.74 0.56 -22.33
C LYS A 153 -20.45 -0.26 -23.59
N THR A 154 -20.56 -1.57 -23.52
CA THR A 154 -20.43 -2.49 -24.68
C THR A 154 -21.73 -2.85 -25.35
N GLY A 155 -22.85 -2.19 -24.99
CA GLY A 155 -24.17 -2.33 -25.62
C GLY A 155 -25.04 -3.41 -25.00
N GLY A 156 -24.65 -4.00 -23.86
CA GLY A 156 -25.47 -4.98 -23.15
C GLY A 156 -26.50 -4.36 -22.21
N TRP A 157 -27.35 -5.18 -21.63
CA TRP A 157 -28.36 -4.83 -20.61
C TRP A 157 -28.73 -6.06 -19.79
N THR A 158 -27.75 -6.72 -19.16
CA THR A 158 -28.05 -7.92 -18.38
C THR A 158 -28.29 -7.58 -16.90
N LYS A 159 -29.11 -8.41 -16.24
CA LYS A 159 -29.29 -8.46 -14.79
C LYS A 159 -28.87 -9.81 -14.21
N LYS A 160 -28.17 -10.64 -15.02
CA LYS A 160 -27.74 -12.00 -14.66
C LYS A 160 -26.24 -11.99 -14.45
N TYR A 161 -25.82 -11.92 -13.21
CA TYR A 161 -24.39 -11.94 -12.80
C TYR A 161 -24.05 -13.20 -12.01
N PRO A 162 -22.77 -13.61 -11.94
CA PRO A 162 -22.35 -14.86 -11.26
C PRO A 162 -22.79 -14.93 -9.79
N ASN A 163 -22.75 -13.81 -9.08
CA ASN A 163 -23.05 -13.70 -7.65
C ASN A 163 -24.53 -13.47 -7.30
N ARG A 164 -25.43 -13.51 -8.27
CA ARG A 164 -26.85 -13.16 -8.06
C ARG A 164 -27.55 -13.96 -6.95
N THR A 165 -27.15 -15.20 -6.75
CA THR A 165 -27.78 -16.11 -5.78
C THR A 165 -27.29 -15.91 -4.34
N TYR A 166 -26.20 -15.17 -4.15
CA TYR A 166 -25.59 -14.89 -2.84
C TYR A 166 -25.23 -13.42 -2.63
N SER A 167 -25.62 -12.54 -3.56
CA SER A 167 -25.52 -11.10 -3.37
C SER A 167 -26.58 -10.63 -2.38
N ASP A 168 -26.15 -10.01 -1.28
CA ASP A 168 -27.03 -9.53 -0.20
C ASP A 168 -26.59 -8.14 0.28
N ASN A 169 -27.35 -7.56 1.21
CA ASN A 169 -26.99 -6.32 1.88
C ASN A 169 -25.83 -6.56 2.85
N MET A 170 -24.92 -5.59 2.96
CA MET A 170 -23.75 -5.73 3.79
C MET A 170 -24.05 -6.05 5.27
N CYS A 171 -25.20 -5.60 5.79
CA CYS A 171 -25.62 -5.90 7.17
C CYS A 171 -25.94 -7.39 7.40
N ASN A 172 -26.22 -8.15 6.37
CA ASN A 172 -26.50 -9.58 6.44
C ASN A 172 -25.22 -10.42 6.21
N LEU A 173 -24.11 -9.80 5.81
CA LEU A 173 -22.88 -10.47 5.45
C LEU A 173 -21.85 -10.40 6.59
N LYS A 174 -20.98 -11.40 6.66
CA LYS A 174 -19.83 -11.43 7.56
C LYS A 174 -18.57 -11.11 6.78
N VAL A 175 -17.81 -10.12 7.23
CA VAL A 175 -16.50 -9.77 6.65
C VAL A 175 -15.41 -10.26 7.58
N GLY A 176 -14.55 -11.15 7.08
CA GLY A 176 -13.36 -11.66 7.74
C GLY A 176 -12.13 -10.82 7.37
N LEU A 177 -11.48 -10.23 8.35
CA LEU A 177 -10.24 -9.47 8.21
C LEU A 177 -9.06 -10.31 8.69
N VAL A 178 -8.19 -10.71 7.77
CA VAL A 178 -6.93 -11.39 8.08
C VAL A 178 -5.84 -10.33 8.18
N GLY A 179 -5.43 -10.04 9.41
CA GLY A 179 -4.62 -8.89 9.79
C GLY A 179 -5.48 -7.75 10.35
N PHE A 180 -5.21 -7.37 11.61
CA PHE A 180 -5.97 -6.34 12.34
C PHE A 180 -5.07 -5.18 12.79
N GLY A 181 -4.11 -4.83 11.94
CA GLY A 181 -3.26 -3.63 12.06
C GLY A 181 -4.01 -2.34 11.73
N ASP A 182 -3.28 -1.32 11.30
CA ASP A 182 -3.86 0.01 11.01
C ASP A 182 -4.92 -0.04 9.89
N ILE A 183 -4.65 -0.75 8.79
CA ILE A 183 -5.61 -0.90 7.68
C ILE A 183 -6.85 -1.69 8.12
N GLY A 184 -6.68 -2.86 8.75
CA GLY A 184 -7.80 -3.69 9.20
C GLY A 184 -8.75 -2.95 10.16
N ARG A 185 -8.20 -2.18 11.10
CA ARG A 185 -8.98 -1.34 12.03
C ARG A 185 -9.75 -0.23 11.31
N LYS A 186 -9.14 0.40 10.30
CA LYS A 186 -9.82 1.43 9.49
C LYS A 186 -10.93 0.85 8.62
N ILE A 187 -10.75 -0.35 8.06
CA ILE A 187 -11.79 -1.08 7.34
C ILE A 187 -12.94 -1.43 8.30
N ALA A 188 -12.63 -1.97 9.47
CA ALA A 188 -13.63 -2.29 10.49
C ALA A 188 -14.48 -1.06 10.85
N THR A 189 -13.85 0.10 11.06
CA THR A 189 -14.55 1.36 11.35
C THR A 189 -15.56 1.74 10.26
N ARG A 190 -15.21 1.54 8.97
CA ARG A 190 -16.10 1.83 7.83
C ARG A 190 -17.25 0.84 7.73
N LEU A 191 -16.94 -0.45 7.86
CA LEU A 191 -17.93 -1.52 7.76
C LEU A 191 -19.00 -1.47 8.86
N LYS A 192 -18.67 -0.93 10.02
CA LYS A 192 -19.66 -0.68 11.11
C LYS A 192 -20.82 0.18 10.63
N GLY A 193 -20.57 1.17 9.76
CA GLY A 193 -21.63 2.02 9.21
C GLY A 193 -22.67 1.26 8.39
N PHE A 194 -22.32 0.07 7.90
CA PHE A 194 -23.24 -0.82 7.17
C PHE A 194 -23.96 -1.85 8.08
N GLY A 195 -23.62 -1.89 9.36
CA GLY A 195 -24.14 -2.91 10.27
C GLY A 195 -23.57 -4.33 10.05
N THR A 196 -22.44 -4.43 9.34
CA THR A 196 -21.78 -5.69 8.99
C THR A 196 -21.20 -6.38 10.21
N THR A 197 -21.34 -7.69 10.33
CA THR A 197 -20.60 -8.50 11.30
C THR A 197 -19.15 -8.66 10.84
N ILE A 198 -18.19 -8.25 11.69
CA ILE A 198 -16.77 -8.25 11.35
C ILE A 198 -16.06 -9.31 12.20
N LEU A 199 -15.50 -10.32 11.54
CA LEU A 199 -14.61 -11.33 12.13
C LEU A 199 -13.17 -10.85 11.93
N ALA A 200 -12.31 -10.95 12.93
CA ALA A 200 -10.92 -10.55 12.80
C ALA A 200 -9.96 -11.62 13.33
N TYR A 201 -8.94 -11.90 12.55
CA TYR A 201 -7.81 -12.75 12.90
C TYR A 201 -6.51 -11.97 12.77
N ASP A 202 -5.76 -11.89 13.85
CA ASP A 202 -4.40 -11.38 13.87
C ASP A 202 -3.65 -12.01 15.06
N PRO A 203 -2.55 -12.77 14.82
CA PRO A 203 -1.82 -13.45 15.90
C PRO A 203 -1.06 -12.50 16.84
N TYR A 204 -0.93 -11.22 16.46
CA TYR A 204 -0.23 -10.21 17.25
C TYR A 204 -1.19 -9.27 18.01
N CYS A 205 -2.49 -9.39 17.79
CA CYS A 205 -3.51 -8.59 18.47
C CYS A 205 -4.15 -9.39 19.61
N THR A 206 -4.38 -8.75 20.76
CA THR A 206 -5.16 -9.37 21.83
C THR A 206 -6.66 -9.38 21.48
N LYS A 207 -7.41 -10.31 22.05
CA LYS A 207 -8.87 -10.40 21.85
C LYS A 207 -9.55 -9.08 22.23
N GLU A 208 -9.18 -8.52 23.38
CA GLU A 208 -9.72 -7.25 23.91
C GLU A 208 -9.48 -6.09 22.93
N SER A 209 -8.32 -6.07 22.27
CA SER A 209 -8.00 -5.03 21.27
C SER A 209 -8.86 -5.14 20.02
N ILE A 210 -9.29 -6.33 19.62
CA ILE A 210 -10.21 -6.56 18.50
C ILE A 210 -11.66 -6.21 18.93
N GLU A 211 -12.08 -6.67 20.09
CA GLU A 211 -13.41 -6.41 20.66
C GLU A 211 -13.67 -4.92 20.90
N ALA A 212 -12.65 -4.15 21.29
CA ALA A 212 -12.73 -2.69 21.45
C ALA A 212 -13.15 -1.97 20.16
N PHE A 213 -12.89 -2.57 19.00
CA PHE A 213 -13.39 -2.11 17.71
C PHE A 213 -14.76 -2.68 17.35
N GLY A 214 -15.44 -3.43 18.26
CA GLY A 214 -16.72 -4.10 18.01
C GLY A 214 -16.61 -5.20 16.95
N CYS A 215 -15.45 -5.82 16.82
CA CYS A 215 -15.18 -6.96 15.95
C CYS A 215 -15.15 -8.24 16.80
N VAL A 216 -15.37 -9.39 16.17
CA VAL A 216 -15.35 -10.70 16.82
C VAL A 216 -13.98 -11.33 16.57
N PRO A 217 -13.14 -11.54 17.61
CA PRO A 217 -11.87 -12.23 17.48
C PRO A 217 -12.13 -13.73 17.24
N VAL A 218 -11.53 -14.29 16.20
CA VAL A 218 -11.67 -15.70 15.80
C VAL A 218 -10.33 -16.29 15.37
N SER A 219 -10.23 -17.59 15.30
CA SER A 219 -9.13 -18.28 14.61
C SER A 219 -9.21 -18.08 13.09
N LEU A 220 -8.12 -18.33 12.36
CA LEU A 220 -8.13 -18.25 10.91
C LEU A 220 -9.16 -19.23 10.31
N ASP A 221 -9.20 -20.45 10.80
CA ASP A 221 -10.12 -21.48 10.32
C ASP A 221 -11.59 -21.07 10.53
N GLU A 222 -11.94 -20.59 11.72
CA GLU A 222 -13.29 -20.08 11.99
C GLU A 222 -13.65 -18.88 11.10
N LEU A 223 -12.68 -18.02 10.80
CA LEU A 223 -12.89 -16.90 9.89
C LEU A 223 -13.21 -17.40 8.47
N LEU A 224 -12.41 -18.33 7.95
CA LEU A 224 -12.58 -18.89 6.61
C LEU A 224 -13.92 -19.59 6.44
N GLU A 225 -14.33 -20.37 7.43
CA GLU A 225 -15.59 -21.12 7.41
C GLU A 225 -16.84 -20.21 7.51
N GLN A 226 -16.74 -19.06 8.17
CA GLN A 226 -17.89 -18.23 8.48
C GLN A 226 -18.03 -16.98 7.60
N ALA A 227 -16.94 -16.45 7.06
CA ALA A 227 -16.95 -15.20 6.33
C ALA A 227 -17.58 -15.31 4.94
N ASP A 228 -18.29 -14.26 4.54
CA ASP A 228 -18.78 -14.05 3.17
C ASP A 228 -17.79 -13.25 2.34
N PHE A 229 -16.97 -12.42 3.00
CA PHE A 229 -15.76 -11.80 2.46
C PHE A 229 -14.55 -12.19 3.29
N VAL A 230 -13.45 -12.58 2.66
CA VAL A 230 -12.17 -12.82 3.30
C VAL A 230 -11.15 -11.84 2.72
N SER A 231 -10.67 -10.90 3.55
CA SER A 231 -9.81 -9.80 3.10
C SER A 231 -8.46 -9.81 3.80
N LEU A 232 -7.38 -9.75 3.00
CA LEU A 232 -6.00 -9.81 3.49
C LEU A 232 -5.43 -8.43 3.77
N HIS A 233 -4.89 -8.24 4.99
CA HIS A 233 -4.25 -6.99 5.46
C HIS A 233 -2.98 -7.26 6.25
N VAL A 234 -2.25 -8.31 5.89
CA VAL A 234 -0.97 -8.70 6.50
C VAL A 234 0.20 -8.24 5.63
N ARG A 235 1.38 -8.09 6.24
CA ARG A 235 2.60 -7.81 5.49
C ARG A 235 3.12 -9.07 4.82
N LEU A 236 3.69 -8.91 3.62
CA LEU A 236 4.45 -9.97 2.99
C LEU A 236 5.80 -10.15 3.72
N SER A 237 6.07 -11.37 4.12
CA SER A 237 7.31 -11.80 4.76
C SER A 237 7.56 -13.27 4.41
N PRO A 238 8.73 -13.85 4.72
CA PRO A 238 8.95 -15.28 4.53
C PRO A 238 7.90 -16.16 5.22
N GLN A 239 7.32 -15.72 6.34
CA GLN A 239 6.30 -16.45 7.10
C GLN A 239 4.89 -16.32 6.51
N THR A 240 4.62 -15.27 5.75
CA THR A 240 3.30 -15.00 5.15
C THR A 240 3.27 -15.24 3.64
N GLN A 241 4.41 -15.55 3.04
CA GLN A 241 4.48 -15.88 1.62
C GLN A 241 3.63 -17.13 1.33
N ASN A 242 2.74 -17.02 0.34
CA ASN A 242 1.79 -18.07 -0.06
C ASN A 242 0.96 -18.62 1.13
N MET A 243 0.68 -17.78 2.14
CA MET A 243 -0.12 -18.20 3.30
C MET A 243 -1.58 -18.55 2.95
N PHE A 244 -2.05 -18.12 1.79
CA PHE A 244 -3.32 -18.53 1.21
C PHE A 244 -3.07 -19.44 0.01
N GLY A 245 -3.29 -20.71 0.19
CA GLY A 245 -3.18 -21.75 -0.80
C GLY A 245 -4.47 -22.58 -0.94
N ALA A 246 -4.36 -23.76 -1.56
CA ALA A 246 -5.50 -24.64 -1.82
C ALA A 246 -6.25 -25.04 -0.53
N ALA A 247 -5.54 -25.20 0.60
CA ALA A 247 -6.13 -25.58 1.88
C ALA A 247 -7.03 -24.47 2.46
N GLU A 248 -6.59 -23.21 2.37
CA GLU A 248 -7.34 -22.05 2.86
C GLU A 248 -8.56 -21.80 1.97
N PHE A 249 -8.40 -21.84 0.65
CA PHE A 249 -9.54 -21.70 -0.27
C PHE A 249 -10.57 -22.84 -0.10
N ALA A 250 -10.14 -24.05 0.22
CA ALA A 250 -11.05 -25.17 0.46
C ALA A 250 -11.89 -25.03 1.74
N LYS A 251 -11.46 -24.22 2.72
CA LYS A 251 -12.22 -23.91 3.93
C LYS A 251 -13.21 -22.77 3.77
N MET A 252 -13.06 -21.95 2.73
CA MET A 252 -13.96 -20.83 2.48
C MET A 252 -15.34 -21.34 2.01
N LYS A 253 -16.38 -20.53 2.26
CA LYS A 253 -17.71 -20.82 1.71
C LYS A 253 -17.67 -20.83 0.17
N PRO A 254 -18.44 -21.70 -0.52
CA PRO A 254 -18.55 -21.64 -1.98
C PRO A 254 -19.09 -20.32 -2.53
N THR A 255 -19.72 -19.51 -1.68
CA THR A 255 -20.24 -18.18 -2.00
C THR A 255 -19.30 -17.05 -1.54
N ALA A 256 -18.22 -17.34 -0.83
CA ALA A 256 -17.33 -16.33 -0.29
C ALA A 256 -16.55 -15.61 -1.38
N ILE A 257 -16.30 -14.32 -1.15
CA ILE A 257 -15.50 -13.46 -2.01
C ILE A 257 -14.15 -13.22 -1.34
N PHE A 258 -13.07 -13.56 -2.04
CA PHE A 258 -11.72 -13.31 -1.61
C PHE A 258 -11.27 -11.90 -2.01
N VAL A 259 -10.61 -11.15 -1.12
CA VAL A 259 -10.17 -9.77 -1.35
C VAL A 259 -8.69 -9.62 -1.05
N ASN A 260 -7.91 -9.20 -2.04
CA ASN A 260 -6.49 -8.91 -1.85
C ASN A 260 -6.11 -7.55 -2.46
N ALA A 261 -5.97 -6.55 -1.61
CA ALA A 261 -5.39 -5.24 -1.89
C ALA A 261 -4.10 -5.02 -1.05
N ALA A 262 -3.47 -6.11 -0.60
CA ALA A 262 -2.24 -6.07 0.19
C ALA A 262 -1.01 -6.37 -0.69
N ARG A 263 -0.72 -7.66 -0.91
CA ARG A 263 0.41 -8.10 -1.75
C ARG A 263 0.06 -9.42 -2.44
N ALA A 264 0.43 -9.56 -3.72
CA ALA A 264 0.22 -10.80 -4.48
C ALA A 264 0.95 -12.00 -3.87
N GLY A 265 2.14 -11.76 -3.31
CA GLY A 265 2.97 -12.79 -2.70
C GLY A 265 2.37 -13.50 -1.48
N LEU A 266 1.28 -13.00 -0.91
CA LEU A 266 0.54 -13.66 0.17
C LEU A 266 -0.24 -14.89 -0.29
N VAL A 267 -0.45 -15.02 -1.61
CA VAL A 267 -1.36 -15.99 -2.22
C VAL A 267 -0.60 -16.89 -3.17
N ASP A 268 -0.89 -18.19 -3.11
CA ASP A 268 -0.60 -19.10 -4.21
C ASP A 268 -1.58 -18.81 -5.35
N GLU A 269 -1.09 -18.12 -6.38
CA GLU A 269 -1.91 -17.65 -7.50
C GLU A 269 -2.55 -18.79 -8.27
N ALA A 270 -1.82 -19.91 -8.46
CA ALA A 270 -2.36 -21.07 -9.16
C ALA A 270 -3.52 -21.71 -8.38
N ALA A 271 -3.39 -21.81 -7.06
CA ALA A 271 -4.46 -22.32 -6.20
C ALA A 271 -5.68 -21.39 -6.18
N MET A 272 -5.47 -20.06 -6.21
CA MET A 272 -6.55 -19.08 -6.31
C MET A 272 -7.29 -19.19 -7.64
N ILE A 273 -6.58 -19.28 -8.75
CA ILE A 273 -7.18 -19.42 -10.09
C ILE A 273 -8.01 -20.71 -10.16
N ASP A 274 -7.47 -21.85 -9.69
CA ASP A 274 -8.20 -23.12 -9.64
C ASP A 274 -9.47 -23.00 -8.77
N ALA A 275 -9.38 -22.36 -7.61
CA ALA A 275 -10.54 -22.15 -6.73
C ALA A 275 -11.64 -21.31 -7.39
N LEU A 276 -11.28 -20.30 -8.19
CA LEU A 276 -12.22 -19.46 -8.92
C LEU A 276 -12.82 -20.16 -10.14
N GLU A 277 -12.02 -20.87 -10.94
CA GLU A 277 -12.46 -21.63 -12.12
C GLU A 277 -13.39 -22.78 -11.74
N GLN A 278 -13.02 -23.52 -10.68
CA GLN A 278 -13.80 -24.64 -10.16
C GLN A 278 -14.98 -24.19 -9.27
N LYS A 279 -15.17 -22.88 -9.09
CA LYS A 279 -16.22 -22.30 -8.21
C LYS A 279 -16.19 -22.84 -6.79
N LYS A 280 -15.00 -23.15 -6.27
CA LYS A 280 -14.79 -23.49 -4.85
C LYS A 280 -15.04 -22.29 -3.96
N ILE A 281 -14.87 -21.07 -4.51
CA ILE A 281 -15.24 -19.80 -3.91
C ILE A 281 -16.10 -18.99 -4.89
N GLY A 282 -16.88 -18.05 -4.39
CA GLY A 282 -17.83 -17.27 -5.18
C GLY A 282 -17.18 -16.29 -6.14
N GLY A 283 -16.09 -15.67 -5.73
CA GLY A 283 -15.38 -14.67 -6.55
C GLY A 283 -14.16 -14.09 -5.86
N ALA A 284 -13.54 -13.10 -6.51
CA ALA A 284 -12.43 -12.35 -5.94
C ALA A 284 -12.45 -10.87 -6.33
N VAL A 285 -11.81 -10.06 -5.48
CA VAL A 285 -11.43 -8.66 -5.73
C VAL A 285 -9.92 -8.57 -5.59
N LEU A 286 -9.24 -8.21 -6.67
CA LEU A 286 -7.78 -8.21 -6.71
C LEU A 286 -7.27 -6.87 -7.21
N ASP A 287 -6.38 -6.25 -6.42
CA ASP A 287 -5.70 -5.00 -6.76
C ASP A 287 -4.19 -5.19 -6.99
N VAL A 288 -3.66 -6.38 -6.68
CA VAL A 288 -2.24 -6.70 -6.76
C VAL A 288 -2.00 -8.03 -7.48
N PHE A 289 -0.92 -8.11 -8.28
CA PHE A 289 -0.63 -9.25 -9.13
C PHE A 289 0.85 -9.67 -9.00
N ARG A 290 1.16 -10.93 -9.37
CA ARG A 290 2.55 -11.43 -9.38
C ARG A 290 3.39 -10.75 -10.44
N GLU A 291 2.77 -10.42 -11.56
CA GLU A 291 3.37 -9.65 -12.65
C GLU A 291 2.48 -8.42 -12.90
N GLU A 292 3.08 -7.24 -12.85
CA GLU A 292 2.44 -5.95 -13.08
C GLU A 292 3.20 -5.17 -14.15
N PRO A 293 2.53 -4.71 -15.23
CA PRO A 293 1.10 -4.84 -15.55
C PRO A 293 0.66 -6.30 -15.80
N LEU A 294 -0.58 -6.64 -15.37
CA LEU A 294 -1.14 -7.98 -15.57
C LEU A 294 -1.12 -8.36 -17.07
N PRO A 295 -0.48 -9.48 -17.51
CA PRO A 295 -0.39 -9.88 -18.90
C PRO A 295 -1.74 -9.98 -19.59
N VAL A 296 -1.79 -9.69 -20.91
CA VAL A 296 -3.04 -9.63 -21.70
C VAL A 296 -3.76 -10.98 -21.76
N ASP A 297 -3.01 -12.07 -21.77
CA ASP A 297 -3.50 -13.44 -21.83
C ASP A 297 -3.72 -14.10 -20.47
N HIS A 298 -3.48 -13.36 -19.38
CA HIS A 298 -3.58 -13.89 -18.02
C HIS A 298 -4.98 -14.47 -17.72
N PRO A 299 -5.08 -15.65 -17.09
CA PRO A 299 -6.37 -16.32 -16.80
C PRO A 299 -7.37 -15.45 -16.05
N LEU A 300 -6.94 -14.69 -15.05
CA LEU A 300 -7.79 -13.80 -14.25
C LEU A 300 -8.63 -12.83 -15.10
N ARG A 301 -8.12 -12.38 -16.25
CA ARG A 301 -8.84 -11.47 -17.16
C ARG A 301 -10.08 -12.11 -17.79
N LYS A 302 -10.15 -13.44 -17.83
CA LYS A 302 -11.25 -14.20 -18.43
C LYS A 302 -12.33 -14.58 -17.43
N LEU A 303 -12.05 -14.47 -16.13
CA LEU A 303 -12.95 -14.89 -15.06
C LEU A 303 -14.02 -13.83 -14.79
N LYS A 304 -15.29 -14.19 -15.01
CA LYS A 304 -16.43 -13.28 -14.80
C LYS A 304 -16.79 -13.04 -13.33
N ASN A 305 -16.26 -13.86 -12.43
CA ASN A 305 -16.43 -13.74 -10.97
C ASN A 305 -15.25 -13.05 -10.28
N VAL A 306 -14.47 -12.28 -11.03
CA VAL A 306 -13.35 -11.50 -10.49
C VAL A 306 -13.49 -10.03 -10.86
N THR A 307 -13.29 -9.14 -9.87
CA THR A 307 -13.13 -7.70 -10.08
C THR A 307 -11.65 -7.38 -9.95
N LEU A 308 -11.08 -6.71 -10.96
CA LEU A 308 -9.66 -6.37 -11.05
C LEU A 308 -9.47 -4.86 -11.00
N SER A 309 -8.40 -4.41 -10.37
CA SER A 309 -7.93 -3.02 -10.39
C SER A 309 -6.41 -2.98 -10.51
N ALA A 310 -5.87 -1.87 -10.97
CA ALA A 310 -4.47 -1.74 -11.38
C ALA A 310 -3.58 -1.19 -10.25
N HIS A 311 -3.54 -1.88 -9.09
CA HIS A 311 -2.76 -1.52 -7.90
C HIS A 311 -3.03 -0.08 -7.41
N LEU A 312 -4.33 0.28 -7.33
CA LEU A 312 -4.78 1.64 -7.03
C LEU A 312 -5.13 1.88 -5.56
N ALA A 313 -5.21 0.82 -4.74
CA ALA A 313 -5.72 0.94 -3.37
C ALA A 313 -4.99 1.98 -2.50
N GLY A 314 -3.70 2.15 -2.71
CA GLY A 314 -2.88 3.14 -1.98
C GLY A 314 -2.58 4.41 -2.76
N THR A 315 -3.17 4.62 -3.93
CA THR A 315 -2.80 5.70 -4.86
C THR A 315 -3.89 6.77 -4.90
N ASP A 316 -3.80 7.76 -4.02
CA ASP A 316 -4.64 8.95 -4.02
C ASP A 316 -3.87 10.18 -3.51
N ILE A 317 -4.46 11.37 -3.72
CA ILE A 317 -3.86 12.63 -3.29
C ILE A 317 -3.73 12.71 -1.75
N GLY A 318 -4.65 12.09 -1.02
CA GLY A 318 -4.63 12.04 0.44
C GLY A 318 -3.46 11.21 0.98
N THR A 319 -3.10 10.14 0.30
CA THR A 319 -1.91 9.33 0.61
C THR A 319 -0.64 10.15 0.43
N PHE A 320 -0.54 10.91 -0.65
CA PHE A 320 0.66 11.70 -0.94
C PHE A 320 0.80 12.90 0.02
N SER A 321 -0.23 13.69 0.20
CA SER A 321 -0.24 14.80 1.17
C SER A 321 -0.08 14.32 2.61
N GLY A 322 -0.69 13.17 2.95
CA GLY A 322 -0.55 12.54 4.26
C GLY A 322 0.88 12.10 4.56
N SER A 323 1.63 11.60 3.55
CA SER A 323 3.04 11.24 3.74
C SER A 323 3.92 12.44 4.03
N ILE A 324 3.68 13.57 3.34
CA ILE A 324 4.34 14.85 3.63
C ILE A 324 4.10 15.25 5.08
N LYS A 325 2.82 15.26 5.49
CA LYS A 325 2.44 15.64 6.85
C LYS A 325 3.10 14.76 7.92
N ILE A 326 3.12 13.44 7.74
CA ILE A 326 3.74 12.50 8.69
C ILE A 326 5.22 12.82 8.88
N VAL A 327 5.95 13.05 7.79
CA VAL A 327 7.39 13.34 7.85
C VAL A 327 7.65 14.75 8.36
N ALA A 328 6.89 15.76 7.91
CA ALA A 328 7.05 17.14 8.36
C ALA A 328 6.78 17.27 9.87
N ASP A 329 5.65 16.73 10.37
CA ASP A 329 5.31 16.73 11.80
C ASP A 329 6.39 16.05 12.65
N ASN A 330 6.97 14.94 12.16
CA ASN A 330 8.03 14.22 12.85
C ASN A 330 9.33 15.04 12.93
N LEU A 331 9.74 15.69 11.84
CA LEU A 331 10.89 16.57 11.80
C LEU A 331 10.67 17.83 12.66
N GLU A 332 9.48 18.44 12.61
CA GLU A 332 9.14 19.57 13.50
C GLU A 332 9.22 19.19 14.97
N GLN A 333 8.67 18.02 15.35
CA GLN A 333 8.78 17.53 16.72
C GLN A 333 10.25 17.36 17.14
N TYR A 334 11.06 16.77 16.27
CA TYR A 334 12.48 16.56 16.52
C TYR A 334 13.24 17.88 16.69
N PHE A 335 13.03 18.87 15.81
CA PHE A 335 13.70 20.17 15.91
C PHE A 335 13.20 21.03 17.07
N SER A 336 12.02 20.75 17.59
CA SER A 336 11.50 21.37 18.83
C SER A 336 12.06 20.72 20.11
N GLY A 337 13.01 19.77 20.00
CA GLY A 337 13.63 19.09 21.13
C GLY A 337 12.96 17.78 21.54
N GLY A 338 12.00 17.29 20.74
CA GLY A 338 11.39 15.98 20.92
C GLY A 338 12.20 14.84 20.32
N GLU A 339 11.68 13.63 20.40
CA GLU A 339 12.30 12.44 19.83
C GLU A 339 11.97 12.30 18.35
N LEU A 340 12.96 11.90 17.52
CA LEU A 340 12.74 11.53 16.12
C LEU A 340 12.08 10.16 16.06
N LYS A 341 10.83 10.14 15.60
CA LYS A 341 10.01 8.91 15.47
C LYS A 341 10.24 8.23 14.11
N ASN A 342 9.70 7.02 13.97
CA ASN A 342 9.71 6.24 12.72
C ASN A 342 11.13 5.99 12.18
N VAL A 343 12.13 5.95 13.06
CA VAL A 343 13.51 5.56 12.69
C VAL A 343 13.52 4.05 12.42
N VAL A 344 14.05 3.66 11.24
CA VAL A 344 14.01 2.27 10.76
C VAL A 344 15.38 1.58 10.72
N ASN A 345 16.46 2.30 11.03
CA ASN A 345 17.83 1.79 11.08
C ASN A 345 18.44 2.02 12.47
N HIS A 346 18.00 1.26 13.44
CA HIS A 346 18.54 1.27 14.81
C HIS A 346 19.91 0.62 14.90
#